data_87bf4283cc5e56743b7e46efcae8ef6e
#
_entry.id   87bf4283cc5e56743b7e46efcae8ef6e
#
_cell.length_a   1.000
_cell.length_b   1.000
_cell.length_c   1.000
_cell.angle_alpha   90.00
_cell.angle_beta   90.00
_cell.angle_gamma   90.00
#
_symmetry.space_group_name_H-M   'P 1'
#
loop_
_entity.id
_entity.type
_entity.pdbx_description
1 polymer ?
#
loop_
_entity_poly.entity_id
_entity_poly.type
_entity_poly.pdbx_seq_one_letter_code
_entity_poly.pdbx_strand_id
1 'polypeptide(L)'
;MIPLCVHAAGIHAGSPRGGDSPGVHAQKRQRILMNILIFGPNGSGKGTQGALLMEKYGIQHIESGAVFRQHIGNGTELGKKAKAYIDKGELVPDDITIPMVLDILKNQGDKGWLLDGFPRNMEQARKLDEALKAAGMKLDYVVEILLPRKTARERIMGRRLCVNNNNHPNNIFIDAIKPNGDVCRVCGGALKTRPDDQDEAAINKRHDIYYDEKNGTLAAAHYFKDLAARGETTYITLDGSGTIESIREDLLSKLK
;
A
#
# COMPACT_ATOMS: atom_id res chain seq x y z
N MET A 1 -38.85 27.79 -20.67
CA MET A 1 -39.28 29.20 -20.71
C MET A 1 -38.50 29.94 -19.65
N ILE A 2 -37.54 30.75 -20.11
CA ILE A 2 -36.72 31.70 -19.33
C ILE A 2 -37.59 32.93 -19.05
N PRO A 3 -37.39 33.75 -18.00
CA PRO A 3 -36.45 34.84 -18.27
C PRO A 3 -35.46 35.25 -17.17
N LEU A 4 -34.32 35.78 -17.69
CA LEU A 4 -33.36 36.64 -17.02
C LEU A 4 -34.01 37.88 -16.39
N CYS A 5 -33.40 38.40 -15.34
CA CYS A 5 -33.34 39.85 -15.07
C CYS A 5 -31.97 40.23 -14.54
N VAL A 6 -31.28 41.04 -15.34
CA VAL A 6 -30.06 41.79 -15.07
C VAL A 6 -30.44 43.10 -14.40
N HIS A 7 -29.72 43.56 -13.38
CA HIS A 7 -29.57 44.98 -13.11
C HIS A 7 -28.16 45.30 -12.58
N ALA A 8 -27.50 46.15 -13.32
CA ALA A 8 -26.22 46.76 -13.02
C ALA A 8 -26.42 48.15 -12.37
N ALA A 9 -25.41 48.58 -11.69
CA ALA A 9 -24.90 49.95 -11.42
C ALA A 9 -24.46 50.07 -9.95
N GLY A 10 -23.32 50.56 -9.54
CA GLY A 10 -22.25 51.33 -10.14
C GLY A 10 -21.51 52.07 -9.03
N ILE A 11 -20.18 52.12 -9.12
CA ILE A 11 -19.23 53.16 -8.72
C ILE A 11 -19.11 53.52 -7.23
N HIS A 12 -17.93 53.34 -6.58
CA HIS A 12 -16.92 54.34 -6.34
C HIS A 12 -15.65 53.81 -5.67
N ALA A 13 -14.57 54.43 -6.08
CA ALA A 13 -13.18 54.21 -5.74
C ALA A 13 -12.83 54.45 -4.26
N GLY A 14 -11.80 53.75 -3.80
CA GLY A 14 -11.13 54.00 -2.54
C GLY A 14 -9.99 53.01 -2.33
N SER A 15 -8.81 53.29 -2.89
CA SER A 15 -7.56 52.66 -2.48
C SER A 15 -7.10 53.21 -1.14
N PRO A 16 -6.60 52.37 -0.23
CA PRO A 16 -5.28 52.65 0.30
C PRO A 16 -4.37 51.41 0.41
N ARG A 17 -3.22 51.60 -0.17
CA ARG A 17 -1.86 51.22 0.32
C ARG A 17 -1.67 49.99 1.19
N GLY A 18 -0.89 49.07 0.65
CA GLY A 18 0.32 48.54 1.24
C GLY A 18 0.17 47.85 2.62
N GLY A 19 0.02 46.56 2.59
CA GLY A 19 0.37 45.66 3.68
C GLY A 19 1.02 44.44 3.06
N ASP A 20 2.35 44.40 3.03
CA ASP A 20 3.12 43.20 2.71
C ASP A 20 2.77 42.15 3.73
N SER A 21 1.91 41.23 3.36
CA SER A 21 1.75 39.96 4.06
C SER A 21 3.02 39.16 3.80
N PRO A 22 3.74 38.71 4.84
CA PRO A 22 4.89 37.84 4.64
C PRO A 22 4.41 36.58 3.91
N GLY A 23 4.95 36.42 2.70
CA GLY A 23 4.69 35.26 1.88
C GLY A 23 4.91 34.01 2.69
N VAL A 24 3.85 33.19 2.82
CA VAL A 24 3.96 31.82 3.24
C VAL A 24 4.83 31.13 2.19
N HIS A 25 6.13 31.04 2.51
CA HIS A 25 7.03 30.18 1.77
C HIS A 25 6.47 28.77 1.86
N ALA A 26 5.68 28.37 0.88
CA ALA A 26 5.40 26.99 0.61
C ALA A 26 6.78 26.34 0.35
N GLN A 27 7.36 25.78 1.41
CA GLN A 27 8.54 24.93 1.27
C GLN A 27 8.20 23.91 0.20
N LYS A 28 8.83 24.03 -0.97
CA LYS A 28 8.85 22.99 -2.00
C LYS A 28 9.34 21.75 -1.28
N ARG A 29 8.42 20.87 -0.84
CA ARG A 29 8.76 19.54 -0.35
C ARG A 29 9.59 18.92 -1.47
N GLN A 30 10.87 18.73 -1.22
CA GLN A 30 11.76 18.06 -2.14
C GLN A 30 11.14 16.67 -2.35
N ARG A 31 10.60 16.42 -3.54
CA ARG A 31 10.03 15.11 -3.88
C ARG A 31 11.20 14.13 -3.89
N ILE A 32 11.26 13.32 -2.86
CA ILE A 32 12.20 12.20 -2.82
C ILE A 32 11.58 11.13 -3.72
N LEU A 33 12.19 10.93 -4.89
CA LEU A 33 11.85 9.79 -5.75
C LEU A 33 12.39 8.54 -5.07
N MET A 34 11.51 7.68 -4.63
CA MET A 34 11.86 6.50 -3.85
C MET A 34 11.00 5.32 -4.29
N ASN A 35 11.64 4.25 -4.71
CA ASN A 35 11.00 3.02 -5.13
C ASN A 35 11.20 1.94 -4.06
N ILE A 36 10.10 1.46 -3.50
CA ILE A 36 10.11 0.58 -2.33
C ILE A 36 9.34 -0.70 -2.64
N LEU A 37 9.92 -1.85 -2.33
CA LEU A 37 9.17 -3.10 -2.13
C LEU A 37 8.87 -3.28 -0.66
N ILE A 38 7.65 -3.72 -0.32
CA ILE A 38 7.30 -4.04 1.06
C ILE A 38 6.80 -5.48 1.18
N PHE A 39 7.51 -6.26 2.00
CA PHE A 39 7.20 -7.64 2.35
C PHE A 39 6.67 -7.75 3.78
N GLY A 40 5.96 -8.82 4.04
CA GLY A 40 5.40 -9.15 5.35
C GLY A 40 4.14 -9.99 5.21
N PRO A 41 3.81 -10.85 6.18
CA PRO A 41 2.61 -11.67 6.09
C PRO A 41 1.35 -10.81 6.08
N ASN A 42 0.24 -11.38 5.65
CA ASN A 42 -1.06 -10.73 5.82
C ASN A 42 -1.28 -10.47 7.31
N GLY A 43 -1.69 -9.24 7.66
CA GLY A 43 -1.82 -8.82 9.05
C GLY A 43 -0.58 -8.13 9.66
N SER A 44 0.57 -8.06 8.93
CA SER A 44 1.79 -7.43 9.45
C SER A 44 1.74 -5.88 9.51
N GLY A 45 0.77 -5.25 8.86
CA GLY A 45 0.65 -3.78 8.85
C GLY A 45 1.27 -3.10 7.62
N LYS A 46 1.66 -3.83 6.57
CA LYS A 46 2.20 -3.25 5.32
C LYS A 46 1.37 -2.09 4.79
N GLY A 47 0.07 -2.31 4.60
CA GLY A 47 -0.83 -1.27 4.06
C GLY A 47 -0.88 -0.02 4.94
N THR A 48 -0.85 -0.18 6.28
CA THR A 48 -0.81 0.95 7.22
C THR A 48 0.49 1.74 7.08
N GLN A 49 1.65 1.06 7.07
CA GLN A 49 2.94 1.72 6.90
C GLN A 49 3.09 2.31 5.49
N GLY A 50 2.58 1.64 4.46
CA GLY A 50 2.56 2.15 3.09
C GLY A 50 1.76 3.45 2.96
N ALA A 51 0.59 3.54 3.59
CA ALA A 51 -0.22 4.76 3.61
C ALA A 51 0.52 5.93 4.29
N LEU A 52 1.23 5.66 5.38
CA LEU A 52 2.03 6.67 6.08
C LEU A 52 3.22 7.16 5.23
N LEU A 53 3.88 6.26 4.49
CA LEU A 53 4.94 6.63 3.55
C LEU A 53 4.40 7.45 2.37
N MET A 54 3.25 7.07 1.82
CA MET A 54 2.57 7.83 0.78
C MET A 54 2.26 9.26 1.24
N GLU A 55 1.71 9.42 2.43
CA GLU A 55 1.40 10.73 3.00
C GLU A 55 2.68 11.58 3.21
N LYS A 56 3.74 10.97 3.74
CA LYS A 56 4.97 11.68 4.07
C LYS A 56 5.80 12.07 2.85
N TYR A 57 5.98 11.15 1.89
CA TYR A 57 6.92 11.31 0.77
C TYR A 57 6.24 11.59 -0.57
N GLY A 58 4.92 11.45 -0.65
CA GLY A 58 4.18 11.66 -1.90
C GLY A 58 4.40 10.55 -2.94
N ILE A 59 4.92 9.39 -2.52
CA ILE A 59 5.08 8.21 -3.36
C ILE A 59 3.72 7.53 -3.58
N GLN A 60 3.59 6.77 -4.65
CA GLN A 60 2.36 6.03 -4.91
C GLN A 60 2.37 4.66 -4.23
N HIS A 61 1.33 4.36 -3.45
CA HIS A 61 1.15 3.04 -2.87
C HIS A 61 0.37 2.14 -3.82
N ILE A 62 1.00 1.10 -4.33
CA ILE A 62 0.47 0.14 -5.29
C ILE A 62 0.26 -1.19 -4.56
N GLU A 63 -0.97 -1.50 -4.22
CA GLU A 63 -1.36 -2.79 -3.64
C GLU A 63 -1.88 -3.73 -4.75
N SER A 64 -1.13 -4.75 -5.15
CA SER A 64 -1.55 -5.70 -6.18
C SER A 64 -2.91 -6.36 -5.87
N GLY A 65 -3.15 -6.70 -4.61
CA GLY A 65 -4.43 -7.25 -4.16
C GLY A 65 -5.60 -6.24 -4.24
N ALA A 66 -5.35 -4.94 -4.07
CA ALA A 66 -6.37 -3.91 -4.23
C ALA A 66 -6.74 -3.73 -5.70
N VAL A 67 -5.75 -3.77 -6.60
CA VAL A 67 -5.97 -3.71 -8.06
C VAL A 67 -6.86 -4.87 -8.52
N PHE A 68 -6.54 -6.11 -8.13
CA PHE A 68 -7.41 -7.25 -8.46
C PHE A 68 -8.82 -7.10 -7.90
N ARG A 69 -8.97 -6.69 -6.65
CA ARG A 69 -10.31 -6.46 -6.06
C ARG A 69 -11.10 -5.38 -6.78
N GLN A 70 -10.46 -4.35 -7.28
CA GLN A 70 -11.10 -3.32 -8.11
C GLN A 70 -11.60 -3.92 -9.43
N HIS A 71 -10.79 -4.72 -10.11
CA HIS A 71 -11.19 -5.43 -11.33
C HIS A 71 -12.35 -6.40 -11.08
N ILE A 72 -12.34 -7.11 -9.94
CA ILE A 72 -13.45 -8.00 -9.52
C ILE A 72 -14.72 -7.19 -9.31
N GLY A 73 -14.64 -6.07 -8.57
CA GLY A 73 -15.80 -5.20 -8.32
C GLY A 73 -16.38 -4.58 -9.58
N ASN A 74 -15.54 -4.29 -10.57
CA ASN A 74 -15.94 -3.75 -11.88
C ASN A 74 -16.36 -4.84 -12.89
N GLY A 75 -16.30 -6.12 -12.53
CA GLY A 75 -16.71 -7.25 -13.39
C GLY A 75 -15.88 -7.42 -14.66
N THR A 76 -14.63 -6.91 -14.70
CA THR A 76 -13.75 -7.05 -15.86
C THR A 76 -13.34 -8.50 -16.10
N GLU A 77 -12.89 -8.83 -17.32
CA GLU A 77 -12.40 -10.20 -17.63
C GLU A 77 -11.20 -10.58 -16.73
N LEU A 78 -10.30 -9.63 -16.43
CA LEU A 78 -9.22 -9.81 -15.46
C LEU A 78 -9.77 -10.13 -14.06
N GLY A 79 -10.78 -9.37 -13.62
CA GLY A 79 -11.42 -9.58 -12.32
C GLY A 79 -12.11 -10.95 -12.20
N LYS A 80 -12.82 -11.37 -13.24
CA LYS A 80 -13.48 -12.70 -13.28
C LYS A 80 -12.45 -13.84 -13.15
N LYS A 81 -11.34 -13.76 -13.88
CA LYS A 81 -10.25 -14.73 -13.81
C LYS A 81 -9.58 -14.73 -12.42
N ALA A 82 -9.26 -13.56 -11.89
CA ALA A 82 -8.57 -13.42 -10.60
C ALA A 82 -9.42 -13.89 -9.40
N LYS A 83 -10.74 -13.72 -9.47
CA LYS A 83 -11.66 -14.02 -8.37
C LYS A 83 -11.56 -15.46 -7.89
N ALA A 84 -11.49 -16.42 -8.82
CA ALA A 84 -11.44 -17.85 -8.50
C ALA A 84 -10.22 -18.25 -7.64
N TYR A 85 -9.11 -17.51 -7.77
CA TYR A 85 -7.89 -17.73 -6.98
C TYR A 85 -7.94 -16.95 -5.66
N ILE A 86 -8.35 -15.69 -5.70
CA ILE A 86 -8.35 -14.80 -4.53
C ILE A 86 -9.29 -15.31 -3.44
N ASP A 87 -10.48 -15.79 -3.81
CA ASP A 87 -11.48 -16.31 -2.87
C ASP A 87 -10.95 -17.55 -2.10
N LYS A 88 -10.05 -18.32 -2.71
CA LYS A 88 -9.38 -19.49 -2.11
C LYS A 88 -8.07 -19.14 -1.39
N GLY A 89 -7.66 -17.88 -1.38
CA GLY A 89 -6.38 -17.46 -0.84
C GLY A 89 -5.16 -17.86 -1.68
N GLU A 90 -5.38 -18.26 -2.93
CA GLU A 90 -4.35 -18.67 -3.89
C GLU A 90 -3.74 -17.47 -4.61
N LEU A 91 -2.56 -17.66 -5.21
CA LEU A 91 -1.97 -16.66 -6.10
C LEU A 91 -2.70 -16.64 -7.44
N VAL A 92 -2.99 -15.44 -7.94
CA VAL A 92 -3.37 -15.27 -9.35
C VAL A 92 -2.16 -15.66 -10.22
N PRO A 93 -2.35 -16.40 -11.33
CA PRO A 93 -1.26 -16.86 -12.17
C PRO A 93 -0.29 -15.74 -12.61
N ASP A 94 0.98 -16.10 -12.77
CA ASP A 94 2.06 -15.14 -13.03
C ASP A 94 1.94 -14.48 -14.40
N ASP A 95 1.41 -15.19 -15.40
CA ASP A 95 1.11 -14.66 -16.74
C ASP A 95 0.06 -13.54 -16.74
N ILE A 96 -0.74 -13.45 -15.69
CA ILE A 96 -1.71 -12.38 -15.45
C ILE A 96 -1.11 -11.30 -14.55
N THR A 97 -0.48 -11.71 -13.46
CA THR A 97 -0.03 -10.78 -12.40
C THR A 97 1.16 -9.93 -12.86
N ILE A 98 2.15 -10.54 -13.50
CA ILE A 98 3.38 -9.85 -13.90
C ILE A 98 3.10 -8.72 -14.89
N PRO A 99 2.42 -8.96 -16.05
CA PRO A 99 2.12 -7.89 -16.98
C PRO A 99 1.31 -6.75 -16.35
N MET A 100 0.32 -7.07 -15.51
CA MET A 100 -0.49 -6.07 -14.83
C MET A 100 0.36 -5.15 -13.94
N VAL A 101 1.24 -5.72 -13.11
CA VAL A 101 2.08 -4.90 -12.22
C VAL A 101 3.08 -4.07 -13.01
N LEU A 102 3.72 -4.65 -14.02
CA LEU A 102 4.68 -3.91 -14.85
C LEU A 102 4.04 -2.77 -15.63
N ASP A 103 2.80 -2.94 -16.10
CA ASP A 103 2.05 -1.87 -16.77
C ASP A 103 1.76 -0.72 -15.79
N ILE A 104 1.34 -1.05 -14.56
CA ILE A 104 1.13 -0.04 -13.53
C ILE A 104 2.43 0.73 -13.25
N LEU A 105 3.57 0.05 -13.07
CA LEU A 105 4.85 0.70 -12.78
C LEU A 105 5.30 1.62 -13.91
N LYS A 106 5.15 1.20 -15.17
CA LYS A 106 5.49 2.01 -16.35
C LYS A 106 4.69 3.31 -16.42
N ASN A 107 3.44 3.29 -15.95
CA ASN A 107 2.53 4.43 -15.99
C ASN A 107 2.69 5.38 -14.80
N GLN A 108 3.63 5.14 -13.86
CA GLN A 108 3.85 6.03 -12.71
C GLN A 108 4.58 7.34 -13.07
N GLY A 109 5.28 7.37 -14.20
CA GLY A 109 6.12 8.53 -14.56
C GLY A 109 7.20 8.79 -13.53
N ASP A 110 7.43 10.08 -13.24
CA ASP A 110 8.47 10.53 -12.29
C ASP A 110 8.02 10.48 -10.81
N LYS A 111 7.09 9.61 -10.47
CA LYS A 111 6.66 9.42 -9.07
C LYS A 111 7.33 8.19 -8.51
N GLY A 112 7.89 8.32 -7.30
CA GLY A 112 8.30 7.15 -6.53
C GLY A 112 7.10 6.27 -6.17
N TRP A 113 7.34 5.01 -5.94
CA TRP A 113 6.29 4.05 -5.64
C TRP A 113 6.66 3.12 -4.48
N LEU A 114 5.63 2.63 -3.80
CA LEU A 114 5.69 1.50 -2.88
C LEU A 114 4.82 0.39 -3.43
N LEU A 115 5.43 -0.77 -3.69
CA LEU A 115 4.73 -1.95 -4.20
C LEU A 115 4.48 -2.94 -3.07
N ASP A 116 3.19 -3.20 -2.78
CA ASP A 116 2.71 -4.10 -1.74
C ASP A 116 1.98 -5.31 -2.36
N GLY A 117 2.33 -6.49 -1.89
CA GLY A 117 1.71 -7.74 -2.29
C GLY A 117 2.19 -8.30 -3.64
N PHE A 118 3.30 -7.83 -4.14
CA PHE A 118 4.06 -8.34 -5.26
C PHE A 118 5.54 -7.95 -5.09
N PRO A 119 6.53 -8.83 -5.40
CA PRO A 119 6.35 -10.22 -5.82
C PRO A 119 5.97 -11.17 -4.67
N ARG A 120 5.42 -12.34 -5.01
CA ARG A 120 5.01 -13.37 -4.03
C ARG A 120 5.65 -14.73 -4.28
N ASN A 121 6.48 -14.85 -5.28
CA ASN A 121 7.30 -16.02 -5.54
C ASN A 121 8.60 -15.61 -6.24
N MET A 122 9.51 -16.57 -6.40
CA MET A 122 10.83 -16.34 -6.97
C MET A 122 10.76 -15.89 -8.45
N GLU A 123 9.85 -16.45 -9.25
CA GLU A 123 9.70 -16.09 -10.67
C GLU A 123 9.24 -14.63 -10.81
N GLN A 124 8.26 -14.22 -10.02
CA GLN A 124 7.81 -12.81 -9.97
C GLN A 124 8.95 -11.88 -9.54
N ALA A 125 9.79 -12.30 -8.57
CA ALA A 125 10.92 -11.49 -8.11
C ALA A 125 11.95 -11.25 -9.22
N ARG A 126 12.32 -12.31 -9.94
CA ARG A 126 13.27 -12.21 -11.07
C ARG A 126 12.71 -11.34 -12.21
N LYS A 127 11.48 -11.56 -12.59
CA LYS A 127 10.82 -10.78 -13.65
C LYS A 127 10.67 -9.30 -13.30
N LEU A 128 10.39 -8.99 -12.04
CA LEU A 128 10.35 -7.61 -11.56
C LEU A 128 11.74 -6.96 -11.65
N ASP A 129 12.79 -7.62 -11.14
CA ASP A 129 14.16 -7.11 -11.17
C ASP A 129 14.64 -6.87 -12.62
N GLU A 130 14.43 -7.85 -13.50
CA GLU A 130 14.75 -7.73 -14.94
C GLU A 130 14.04 -6.53 -15.56
N ALA A 131 12.76 -6.35 -15.29
CA ALA A 131 11.96 -5.28 -15.86
C ALA A 131 12.36 -3.90 -15.32
N LEU A 132 12.67 -3.78 -14.01
CA LEU A 132 13.17 -2.54 -13.43
C LEU A 132 14.52 -2.15 -14.04
N LYS A 133 15.44 -3.10 -14.18
CA LYS A 133 16.74 -2.89 -14.83
C LYS A 133 16.59 -2.47 -16.30
N ALA A 134 15.72 -3.16 -17.06
CA ALA A 134 15.44 -2.82 -18.46
C ALA A 134 14.83 -1.43 -18.64
N ALA A 135 14.05 -0.97 -17.65
CA ALA A 135 13.45 0.37 -17.64
C ALA A 135 14.36 1.46 -17.04
N GLY A 136 15.57 1.11 -16.59
CA GLY A 136 16.47 2.05 -15.89
C GLY A 136 15.91 2.52 -14.55
N MET A 137 14.97 1.80 -13.96
CA MET A 137 14.38 2.12 -12.66
C MET A 137 15.20 1.50 -11.54
N LYS A 138 15.63 2.33 -10.59
CA LYS A 138 16.32 1.86 -9.40
C LYS A 138 15.31 1.40 -8.35
N LEU A 139 15.57 0.27 -7.71
CA LEU A 139 14.91 -0.13 -6.47
C LEU A 139 15.74 0.40 -5.29
N ASP A 140 15.21 1.37 -4.55
CA ASP A 140 15.96 2.02 -3.49
C ASP A 140 15.92 1.21 -2.19
N TYR A 141 14.75 0.73 -1.82
CA TYR A 141 14.56 0.01 -0.57
C TYR A 141 13.69 -1.23 -0.72
N VAL A 142 14.03 -2.23 0.05
CA VAL A 142 13.20 -3.41 0.31
C VAL A 142 12.93 -3.47 1.80
N VAL A 143 11.68 -3.38 2.19
CA VAL A 143 11.23 -3.38 3.59
C VAL A 143 10.56 -4.69 3.90
N GLU A 144 11.04 -5.41 4.90
CA GLU A 144 10.40 -6.63 5.41
C GLU A 144 9.88 -6.42 6.82
N ILE A 145 8.56 -6.57 7.01
CA ILE A 145 7.93 -6.53 8.33
C ILE A 145 7.79 -7.96 8.84
N LEU A 146 8.62 -8.32 9.79
CA LEU A 146 8.58 -9.62 10.44
C LEU A 146 7.40 -9.70 11.42
N LEU A 147 6.65 -10.77 11.37
CA LEU A 147 5.57 -11.04 12.33
C LEU A 147 5.38 -12.54 12.48
N PRO A 148 5.28 -13.09 13.72
CA PRO A 148 4.99 -14.50 13.91
C PRO A 148 3.64 -14.89 13.30
N ARG A 149 3.58 -16.09 12.69
CA ARG A 149 2.39 -16.60 11.98
C ARG A 149 1.12 -16.53 12.83
N LYS A 150 1.22 -16.91 14.12
CA LYS A 150 0.10 -16.85 15.06
C LYS A 150 -0.46 -15.45 15.19
N THR A 151 0.39 -14.47 15.46
CA THR A 151 0.01 -13.06 15.61
C THR A 151 -0.57 -12.50 14.31
N ALA A 152 0.04 -12.85 13.16
CA ALA A 152 -0.45 -12.45 11.86
C ALA A 152 -1.89 -12.96 11.60
N ARG A 153 -2.15 -14.23 11.95
CA ARG A 153 -3.48 -14.85 11.84
C ARG A 153 -4.50 -14.13 12.73
N GLU A 154 -4.19 -13.92 14.00
CA GLU A 154 -5.07 -13.20 14.94
C GLU A 154 -5.40 -11.80 14.42
N ARG A 155 -4.41 -11.07 13.91
CA ARG A 155 -4.62 -9.73 13.35
C ARG A 155 -5.51 -9.74 12.11
N ILE A 156 -5.41 -10.75 11.23
CA ILE A 156 -6.30 -10.86 10.07
C ILE A 156 -7.75 -11.08 10.52
N MET A 157 -7.99 -12.02 11.42
CA MET A 157 -9.34 -12.36 11.90
C MET A 157 -10.00 -11.16 12.58
N GLY A 158 -9.22 -10.36 13.30
CA GLY A 158 -9.71 -9.15 13.96
C GLY A 158 -9.88 -7.94 13.05
N ARG A 159 -9.36 -7.96 11.81
CA ARG A 159 -9.33 -6.80 10.91
C ARG A 159 -10.73 -6.37 10.51
N ARG A 160 -10.94 -5.05 10.53
CA ARG A 160 -12.12 -4.39 10.00
C ARG A 160 -11.68 -3.29 9.02
N LEU A 161 -12.26 -3.27 7.84
CA LEU A 161 -11.93 -2.30 6.80
C LEU A 161 -12.93 -1.15 6.82
N CYS A 162 -12.42 0.07 6.86
CA CYS A 162 -13.25 1.24 6.68
C CYS A 162 -13.67 1.39 5.21
N VAL A 163 -14.96 1.63 4.96
CA VAL A 163 -15.47 1.80 3.59
C VAL A 163 -14.92 3.06 2.92
N ASN A 164 -14.60 4.09 3.71
CA ASN A 164 -14.07 5.36 3.20
C ASN A 164 -12.57 5.30 2.89
N ASN A 165 -11.81 4.50 3.66
CA ASN A 165 -10.37 4.33 3.45
C ASN A 165 -9.91 2.99 4.06
N ASN A 166 -9.55 2.03 3.22
CA ASN A 166 -9.09 0.70 3.64
C ASN A 166 -7.82 0.73 4.52
N ASN A 167 -7.08 1.83 4.52
CA ASN A 167 -5.85 2.00 5.30
C ASN A 167 -6.10 2.56 6.70
N HIS A 168 -7.33 2.95 7.04
CA HIS A 168 -7.67 3.27 8.43
C HIS A 168 -7.53 2.03 9.30
N PRO A 169 -6.65 2.05 10.33
CA PRO A 169 -6.40 0.88 11.16
C PRO A 169 -7.60 0.62 12.08
N ASN A 170 -8.23 -0.53 11.90
CA ASN A 170 -9.30 -1.01 12.76
C ASN A 170 -9.15 -2.52 12.98
N ASN A 171 -9.03 -2.93 14.25
CA ASN A 171 -8.91 -4.34 14.62
C ASN A 171 -9.62 -4.59 15.96
N ILE A 172 -10.52 -5.57 16.00
CA ILE A 172 -11.32 -5.86 17.20
C ILE A 172 -10.54 -6.54 18.32
N PHE A 173 -9.36 -7.08 18.02
CA PHE A 173 -8.50 -7.78 18.99
C PHE A 173 -7.30 -6.94 19.46
N ILE A 174 -7.13 -5.73 18.94
CA ILE A 174 -6.02 -4.84 19.32
C ILE A 174 -6.61 -3.56 19.90
N ASP A 175 -6.51 -3.39 21.22
CA ASP A 175 -7.15 -2.27 21.92
C ASP A 175 -6.73 -0.90 21.40
N ALA A 176 -5.44 -0.73 21.05
CA ALA A 176 -4.90 0.53 20.51
C ALA A 176 -5.57 0.97 19.20
N ILE A 177 -6.15 0.03 18.44
CA ILE A 177 -6.80 0.29 17.14
C ILE A 177 -8.20 -0.32 17.05
N LYS A 178 -8.83 -0.51 18.20
CA LYS A 178 -10.21 -1.01 18.27
C LYS A 178 -11.20 -0.02 17.67
N PRO A 179 -12.16 -0.49 16.86
CA PRO A 179 -13.24 0.36 16.35
C PRO A 179 -14.07 1.01 17.46
N ASN A 180 -14.73 2.12 17.16
CA ASN A 180 -15.70 2.74 18.06
C ASN A 180 -17.08 2.09 17.85
N GLY A 181 -17.32 0.94 18.50
CA GLY A 181 -18.47 0.09 18.18
C GLY A 181 -18.34 -0.47 16.77
N ASP A 182 -19.35 -0.24 15.92
CA ASP A 182 -19.41 -0.74 14.54
C ASP A 182 -18.89 0.26 13.50
N VAL A 183 -18.25 1.34 13.94
CA VAL A 183 -17.73 2.38 13.04
C VAL A 183 -16.23 2.56 13.16
N CYS A 184 -15.64 3.05 12.07
CA CYS A 184 -14.20 3.31 11.97
C CYS A 184 -13.74 4.30 13.05
N ARG A 185 -12.73 3.92 13.83
CA ARG A 185 -12.15 4.75 14.89
C ARG A 185 -11.53 6.07 14.38
N VAL A 186 -11.18 6.14 13.10
CA VAL A 186 -10.51 7.31 12.52
C VAL A 186 -11.51 8.31 11.95
N CYS A 187 -12.51 7.85 11.18
CA CYS A 187 -13.40 8.75 10.44
C CYS A 187 -14.89 8.50 10.69
N GLY A 188 -15.27 7.57 11.57
CA GLY A 188 -16.68 7.23 11.83
C GLY A 188 -17.39 6.51 10.68
N GLY A 189 -16.71 6.21 9.57
CA GLY A 189 -17.31 5.50 8.43
C GLY A 189 -17.65 4.05 8.76
N ALA A 190 -18.56 3.44 8.00
CA ALA A 190 -18.95 2.04 8.17
C ALA A 190 -17.76 1.09 8.01
N LEU A 191 -17.81 -0.03 8.70
CA LEU A 191 -16.81 -1.09 8.64
C LEU A 191 -17.33 -2.30 7.85
N LYS A 192 -16.42 -2.98 7.18
CA LYS A 192 -16.66 -4.25 6.48
C LYS A 192 -15.54 -5.25 6.73
N THR A 193 -15.84 -6.52 6.58
CA THR A 193 -14.85 -7.61 6.55
C THR A 193 -14.55 -7.98 5.10
N ARG A 194 -13.41 -8.62 4.87
CA ARG A 194 -13.14 -9.33 3.61
C ARG A 194 -13.58 -10.77 3.79
N PRO A 195 -14.24 -11.39 2.81
CA PRO A 195 -14.61 -12.81 2.89
C PRO A 195 -13.41 -13.72 3.18
N ASP A 196 -12.30 -13.47 2.49
CA ASP A 196 -11.04 -14.20 2.64
C ASP A 196 -10.29 -13.97 3.98
N ASP A 197 -10.74 -13.02 4.81
CA ASP A 197 -10.25 -12.80 6.18
C ASP A 197 -11.10 -13.55 7.22
N GLN A 198 -12.25 -14.08 6.83
CA GLN A 198 -13.15 -14.84 7.68
C GLN A 198 -13.09 -16.35 7.38
N ASP A 199 -12.43 -16.73 6.30
CA ASP A 199 -12.19 -18.12 5.91
C ASP A 199 -10.82 -18.58 6.43
N GLU A 200 -10.85 -19.50 7.39
CA GLU A 200 -9.63 -20.03 8.01
C GLU A 200 -8.74 -20.78 7.01
N ALA A 201 -9.30 -21.50 6.05
CA ALA A 201 -8.55 -22.20 5.03
C ALA A 201 -7.83 -21.21 4.11
N ALA A 202 -8.50 -20.13 3.69
CA ALA A 202 -7.90 -19.07 2.89
C ALA A 202 -6.81 -18.31 3.65
N ILE A 203 -6.99 -18.06 4.96
CA ILE A 203 -5.96 -17.45 5.80
C ILE A 203 -4.72 -18.35 5.86
N ASN A 204 -4.90 -19.65 6.18
CA ASN A 204 -3.81 -20.60 6.27
C ASN A 204 -3.07 -20.73 4.93
N LYS A 205 -3.79 -20.84 3.81
CA LYS A 205 -3.21 -20.91 2.48
C LYS A 205 -2.32 -19.70 2.16
N ARG A 206 -2.79 -18.47 2.47
CA ARG A 206 -2.01 -17.25 2.27
C ARG A 206 -0.76 -17.19 3.14
N HIS A 207 -0.85 -17.73 4.38
CA HIS A 207 0.31 -17.82 5.26
C HIS A 207 1.29 -18.89 4.78
N ASP A 208 0.81 -20.07 4.31
CA ASP A 208 1.68 -21.08 3.72
C ASP A 208 2.47 -20.52 2.55
N ILE A 209 1.81 -19.78 1.65
CA ILE A 209 2.46 -19.10 0.54
C ILE A 209 3.49 -18.06 1.02
N TYR A 210 3.17 -17.28 2.07
CA TYR A 210 4.11 -16.28 2.56
C TYR A 210 5.33 -16.90 3.21
N TYR A 211 5.15 -17.86 4.12
CA TYR A 211 6.22 -18.47 4.91
C TYR A 211 6.98 -19.59 4.18
N ASP A 212 6.67 -19.87 2.92
CA ASP A 212 7.45 -20.78 2.09
C ASP A 212 8.79 -20.12 1.68
N GLU A 213 9.87 -20.58 2.31
CA GLU A 213 11.23 -20.06 2.08
C GLU A 213 11.85 -20.51 0.75
N LYS A 214 11.24 -21.49 0.07
CA LYS A 214 11.79 -22.06 -1.18
C LYS A 214 11.14 -21.45 -2.42
N ASN A 215 9.80 -21.36 -2.41
CA ASN A 215 9.04 -20.97 -3.59
C ASN A 215 8.08 -19.80 -3.33
N GLY A 216 7.84 -19.44 -2.07
CA GLY A 216 6.85 -18.44 -1.67
C GLY A 216 7.37 -17.01 -1.60
N THR A 217 6.65 -16.22 -0.82
CA THR A 217 6.97 -14.78 -0.69
C THR A 217 8.28 -14.53 0.06
N LEU A 218 8.64 -15.40 1.04
CA LEU A 218 9.94 -15.29 1.71
C LEU A 218 11.09 -15.60 0.74
N ALA A 219 10.95 -16.55 -0.17
CA ALA A 219 11.96 -16.77 -1.21
C ALA A 219 12.16 -15.52 -2.07
N ALA A 220 11.07 -14.85 -2.46
CA ALA A 220 11.14 -13.58 -3.18
C ALA A 220 11.84 -12.46 -2.35
N ALA A 221 11.54 -12.37 -1.05
CA ALA A 221 12.19 -11.40 -0.17
C ALA A 221 13.70 -11.70 -0.04
N HIS A 222 14.09 -12.96 0.11
CA HIS A 222 15.49 -13.38 0.18
C HIS A 222 16.25 -13.07 -1.11
N TYR A 223 15.63 -13.21 -2.29
CA TYR A 223 16.22 -12.76 -3.56
C TYR A 223 16.65 -11.30 -3.50
N PHE A 224 15.80 -10.40 -3.01
CA PHE A 224 16.15 -8.98 -2.87
C PHE A 224 17.11 -8.71 -1.71
N LYS A 225 17.13 -9.55 -0.69
CA LYS A 225 18.15 -9.48 0.36
C LYS A 225 19.55 -9.79 -0.18
N ASP A 226 19.64 -10.75 -1.11
CA ASP A 226 20.91 -11.06 -1.80
C ASP A 226 21.33 -9.91 -2.74
N LEU A 227 20.37 -9.23 -3.41
CA LEU A 227 20.68 -8.01 -4.16
C LEU A 227 21.22 -6.90 -3.25
N ALA A 228 20.66 -6.74 -2.07
CA ALA A 228 21.13 -5.77 -1.09
C ALA A 228 22.56 -6.09 -0.60
N ALA A 229 22.88 -7.37 -0.40
CA ALA A 229 24.25 -7.79 -0.05
C ALA A 229 25.28 -7.45 -1.15
N ARG A 230 24.82 -7.30 -2.40
CA ARG A 230 25.67 -6.82 -3.52
C ARG A 230 25.65 -5.31 -3.73
N GLY A 231 24.96 -4.56 -2.86
CA GLY A 231 24.86 -3.09 -2.94
C GLY A 231 23.89 -2.55 -3.98
N GLU A 232 23.01 -3.42 -4.57
CA GLU A 232 22.07 -3.02 -5.60
C GLU A 232 20.83 -2.32 -5.04
N THR A 233 20.49 -2.55 -3.78
CA THR A 233 19.37 -1.95 -3.04
C THR A 233 19.68 -1.89 -1.56
N THR A 234 18.80 -1.30 -0.73
CA THR A 234 18.91 -1.33 0.73
C THR A 234 17.81 -2.20 1.33
N TYR A 235 18.19 -3.22 2.10
CA TYR A 235 17.22 -4.10 2.77
C TYR A 235 17.00 -3.68 4.23
N ILE A 236 15.74 -3.45 4.61
CA ILE A 236 15.32 -3.01 5.94
C ILE A 236 14.42 -4.06 6.57
N THR A 237 14.77 -4.53 7.74
CA THR A 237 13.94 -5.43 8.54
C THR A 237 13.31 -4.67 9.71
N LEU A 238 12.00 -4.86 9.91
CA LEU A 238 11.21 -4.25 10.99
C LEU A 238 10.54 -5.32 11.83
N ASP A 239 10.46 -5.13 13.13
CA ASP A 239 9.63 -5.95 14.01
C ASP A 239 8.17 -5.48 13.94
N GLY A 240 7.31 -6.27 13.32
CA GLY A 240 5.88 -6.00 13.20
C GLY A 240 5.07 -6.19 14.49
N SER A 241 5.68 -6.61 15.60
CA SER A 241 4.98 -6.83 16.88
C SER A 241 4.65 -5.52 17.61
N GLY A 242 5.35 -4.43 17.29
CA GLY A 242 5.19 -3.12 17.91
C GLY A 242 3.88 -2.41 17.57
N THR A 243 3.75 -1.18 18.08
CA THR A 243 2.65 -0.27 17.72
C THR A 243 2.84 0.29 16.32
N ILE A 244 1.79 0.86 15.73
CA ILE A 244 1.87 1.51 14.41
C ILE A 244 2.95 2.61 14.43
N GLU A 245 2.98 3.39 15.51
CA GLU A 245 3.90 4.51 15.69
C GLU A 245 5.34 4.05 15.83
N SER A 246 5.61 3.04 16.67
CA SER A 246 6.99 2.53 16.87
C SER A 246 7.57 1.90 15.60
N ILE A 247 6.74 1.14 14.85
CA ILE A 247 7.16 0.55 13.57
C ILE A 247 7.44 1.67 12.54
N ARG A 248 6.59 2.72 12.51
CA ARG A 248 6.80 3.88 11.65
C ARG A 248 8.09 4.61 11.97
N GLU A 249 8.36 4.87 13.25
CA GLU A 249 9.57 5.56 13.69
C GLU A 249 10.83 4.77 13.33
N ASP A 250 10.83 3.45 13.57
CA ASP A 250 11.92 2.57 13.17
C ASP A 250 12.11 2.58 11.63
N LEU A 251 11.02 2.46 10.85
CA LEU A 251 11.07 2.54 9.40
C LEU A 251 11.68 3.87 8.93
N LEU A 252 11.17 5.00 9.44
CA LEU A 252 11.63 6.33 9.03
C LEU A 252 13.08 6.61 9.42
N SER A 253 13.57 6.04 10.52
CA SER A 253 14.98 6.18 10.95
C SER A 253 15.93 5.49 9.98
N LYS A 254 15.49 4.44 9.29
CA LYS A 254 16.25 3.63 8.34
C LYS A 254 16.13 4.08 6.88
N LEU A 255 15.13 4.88 6.55
CA LEU A 255 14.98 5.53 5.24
C LEU A 255 15.79 6.83 5.24
N LYS A 256 16.86 6.88 4.46
CA LYS A 256 17.78 8.02 4.37
C LYS A 256 17.62 8.80 3.07
#